data_444cc2705018c6070b8e30b83911de73
#
_entry.id   444cc2705018c6070b8e30b83911de73
#
_cell.length_a   1.000
_cell.length_b   1.000
_cell.length_c   1.000
_cell.angle_alpha   90.00
_cell.angle_beta   90.00
_cell.angle_gamma   90.00
#
_symmetry.space_group_name_H-M   'P 1'
#
loop_
_entity.id
_entity.type
_entity.pdbx_description
1 polymer ?
#
loop_
_entity_poly.entity_id
_entity_poly.type
_entity_poly.pdbx_seq_one_letter_code
_entity_poly.pdbx_strand_id
1 'polypeptide(L)'
;CNPLLWFLQHYMWNPPYNPNVDASIHDAWKSGYIPVNQAFASAVIEEARESGLLPVVIGHDYHLYLLPELVRKEIPEAIIQHFVHIPWPTPRYWQMIPRYIITQICSSLCNADVVGFQTPQDRQSFLDSVEEFLPEAEVDRVQHTVSFGRQKTQVKVYPISINVDEVQRIASSPRAVEYESRLRPLCNDTTIVRIDRAEPNKNVIRGFRAFELLLSRHPELHRKVTFLAFLVPSRTHIRQYQRYMVEIQQIIDQVNHTFGDEEWQPIQPFIENNYTQAIAGMKLYDVLLANTMIEGMNL
;
A
#
# COMPACT_ATOMS: atom_id res chain seq x y z
N CYS A 1 9.53 -7.65 -11.86
CA CYS A 1 8.18 -7.97 -11.35
C CYS A 1 7.71 -7.07 -10.23
N ASN A 2 8.59 -6.62 -9.30
CA ASN A 2 8.18 -5.83 -8.15
C ASN A 2 7.34 -4.58 -8.54
N PRO A 3 7.79 -3.65 -9.41
CA PRO A 3 6.95 -2.51 -9.76
C PRO A 3 5.65 -2.92 -10.44
N LEU A 4 5.67 -3.94 -11.30
CA LEU A 4 4.50 -4.40 -12.03
C LEU A 4 3.39 -4.89 -11.10
N LEU A 5 3.70 -5.84 -10.21
CA LEU A 5 2.71 -6.38 -9.27
C LEU A 5 2.15 -5.30 -8.36
N TRP A 6 3.00 -4.40 -7.89
CA TRP A 6 2.58 -3.29 -7.04
C TRP A 6 1.63 -2.33 -7.77
N PHE A 7 1.97 -1.90 -9.00
CA PHE A 7 1.09 -1.04 -9.81
C PHE A 7 -0.23 -1.74 -10.16
N LEU A 8 -0.16 -3.02 -10.53
CA LEU A 8 -1.35 -3.80 -10.84
C LEU A 8 -2.28 -3.89 -9.63
N GLN A 9 -1.76 -4.30 -8.47
CA GLN A 9 -2.57 -4.47 -7.26
C GLN A 9 -3.13 -3.16 -6.71
N HIS A 10 -2.53 -2.02 -7.02
CA HIS A 10 -3.08 -0.69 -6.70
C HIS A 10 -3.96 -0.11 -7.81
N TYR A 11 -4.38 -0.89 -8.80
CA TYR A 11 -5.18 -0.45 -9.94
C TYR A 11 -4.58 0.74 -10.71
N MET A 12 -3.27 0.89 -10.66
CA MET A 12 -2.54 1.98 -11.30
C MET A 12 -1.90 1.58 -12.63
N TRP A 13 -2.38 0.51 -13.24
CA TRP A 13 -1.92 0.11 -14.56
C TRP A 13 -2.30 1.16 -15.58
N ASN A 14 -1.29 1.82 -16.13
CA ASN A 14 -1.47 2.78 -17.22
C ASN A 14 -0.51 2.43 -18.38
N PRO A 15 -0.99 1.82 -19.46
CA PRO A 15 -0.15 1.33 -20.56
C PRO A 15 0.86 2.33 -21.11
N PRO A 16 0.57 3.65 -21.24
CA PRO A 16 1.54 4.62 -21.70
C PRO A 16 2.72 4.86 -20.77
N TYR A 17 2.58 4.54 -19.47
CA TYR A 17 3.56 4.90 -18.44
C TYR A 17 4.11 3.69 -17.66
N ASN A 18 3.43 2.56 -17.71
CA ASN A 18 3.81 1.35 -16.99
C ASN A 18 4.43 0.33 -17.94
N PRO A 19 5.21 -0.62 -17.42
CA PRO A 19 5.82 -1.63 -18.25
C PRO A 19 4.74 -2.36 -19.06
N ASN A 20 4.94 -2.42 -20.36
CA ASN A 20 4.10 -3.21 -21.25
C ASN A 20 4.17 -4.69 -20.82
N VAL A 21 3.07 -5.41 -21.05
CA VAL A 21 3.09 -6.88 -20.92
C VAL A 21 3.73 -7.44 -22.18
N ASP A 22 5.04 -7.44 -22.22
CA ASP A 22 5.87 -7.93 -23.32
C ASP A 22 6.81 -9.06 -22.84
N ALA A 23 7.75 -9.45 -23.69
CA ALA A 23 8.71 -10.51 -23.36
C ALA A 23 9.49 -10.24 -22.06
N SER A 24 9.72 -8.97 -21.70
CA SER A 24 10.47 -8.60 -20.49
C SER A 24 9.74 -9.01 -19.19
N ILE A 25 8.41 -9.05 -19.21
CA ILE A 25 7.62 -9.52 -18.05
C ILE A 25 7.78 -11.02 -17.87
N HIS A 26 7.76 -11.79 -18.96
CA HIS A 26 8.00 -13.21 -18.90
C HIS A 26 9.41 -13.54 -18.39
N ASP A 27 10.41 -12.80 -18.84
CA ASP A 27 11.78 -12.91 -18.36
C ASP A 27 11.91 -12.52 -16.90
N ALA A 28 11.34 -11.39 -16.51
CA ALA A 28 11.34 -10.94 -15.11
C ALA A 28 10.64 -11.92 -14.16
N TRP A 29 9.58 -12.61 -14.63
CA TRP A 29 8.91 -13.65 -13.88
C TRP A 29 9.80 -14.87 -13.73
N LYS A 30 10.29 -15.42 -14.86
CA LYS A 30 11.05 -16.67 -14.90
C LYS A 30 12.45 -16.54 -14.30
N SER A 31 13.16 -15.45 -14.64
CA SER A 31 14.58 -15.26 -14.29
C SER A 31 14.78 -14.38 -13.08
N GLY A 32 13.73 -13.74 -12.55
CA GLY A 32 13.77 -12.88 -11.38
C GLY A 32 12.87 -13.37 -10.26
N TYR A 33 11.54 -13.31 -10.46
CA TYR A 33 10.59 -13.57 -9.39
C TYR A 33 10.62 -15.00 -8.87
N ILE A 34 10.59 -15.99 -9.77
CA ILE A 34 10.66 -17.41 -9.40
C ILE A 34 11.96 -17.73 -8.67
N PRO A 35 13.17 -17.41 -9.18
CA PRO A 35 14.42 -17.71 -8.48
C PRO A 35 14.55 -17.05 -7.10
N VAL A 36 14.04 -15.80 -6.94
CA VAL A 36 14.04 -15.15 -5.62
C VAL A 36 13.16 -15.93 -4.64
N ASN A 37 11.94 -16.32 -5.04
CA ASN A 37 11.07 -17.12 -4.18
C ASN A 37 11.68 -18.49 -3.85
N GLN A 38 12.36 -19.11 -4.82
CA GLN A 38 13.10 -20.38 -4.60
C GLN A 38 14.24 -20.20 -3.58
N ALA A 39 15.01 -19.11 -3.67
CA ALA A 39 16.08 -18.84 -2.72
C ALA A 39 15.55 -18.64 -1.29
N PHE A 40 14.44 -17.90 -1.12
CA PHE A 40 13.79 -17.79 0.18
C PHE A 40 13.25 -19.12 0.70
N ALA A 41 12.60 -19.90 -0.18
CA ALA A 41 12.11 -21.24 0.21
C ALA A 41 13.26 -22.16 0.63
N SER A 42 14.37 -22.18 -0.12
CA SER A 42 15.56 -22.97 0.23
C SER A 42 16.10 -22.59 1.61
N ALA A 43 16.23 -21.30 1.90
CA ALA A 43 16.71 -20.85 3.21
C ALA A 43 15.77 -21.29 4.35
N VAL A 44 14.44 -21.20 4.17
CA VAL A 44 13.45 -21.68 5.16
C VAL A 44 13.57 -23.19 5.37
N ILE A 45 13.74 -23.96 4.28
CA ILE A 45 13.84 -25.41 4.33
C ILE A 45 15.14 -25.84 5.04
N GLU A 46 16.26 -25.19 4.73
CA GLU A 46 17.56 -25.44 5.37
C GLU A 46 17.47 -25.18 6.89
N GLU A 47 16.97 -24.03 7.30
CA GLU A 47 16.78 -23.66 8.72
C GLU A 47 15.89 -24.67 9.45
N ALA A 48 14.78 -25.08 8.81
CA ALA A 48 13.89 -26.09 9.38
C ALA A 48 14.56 -27.45 9.56
N ARG A 49 15.39 -27.87 8.60
CA ARG A 49 16.15 -29.12 8.68
C ARG A 49 17.25 -29.06 9.75
N GLU A 50 17.94 -27.95 9.85
CA GLU A 50 19.00 -27.75 10.86
C GLU A 50 18.44 -27.71 12.28
N SER A 51 17.33 -27.01 12.48
CA SER A 51 16.68 -26.91 13.80
C SER A 51 16.01 -28.21 14.24
N GLY A 52 15.63 -29.07 13.30
CA GLY A 52 14.85 -30.29 13.55
C GLY A 52 13.43 -30.02 14.07
N LEU A 53 12.96 -28.78 14.02
CA LEU A 53 11.63 -28.37 14.48
C LEU A 53 10.66 -28.22 13.32
N LEU A 54 9.37 -28.42 13.60
CA LEU A 54 8.32 -28.10 12.65
C LEU A 54 8.24 -26.58 12.44
N PRO A 55 8.47 -26.06 11.20
CA PRO A 55 8.51 -24.63 10.99
C PRO A 55 7.12 -24.00 10.99
N VAL A 56 7.02 -22.81 11.60
CA VAL A 56 5.92 -21.87 11.38
C VAL A 56 6.45 -20.78 10.45
N VAL A 57 5.96 -20.76 9.22
CA VAL A 57 6.39 -19.85 8.15
C VAL A 57 5.37 -18.73 8.01
N ILE A 58 5.79 -17.49 8.25
CA ILE A 58 4.95 -16.31 8.09
C ILE A 58 5.47 -15.50 6.90
N GLY A 59 4.88 -15.74 5.73
CA GLY A 59 5.17 -15.01 4.50
C GLY A 59 4.41 -13.70 4.43
N HIS A 60 5.04 -12.66 3.88
CA HIS A 60 4.43 -11.35 3.75
C HIS A 60 4.48 -10.84 2.32
N ASP A 61 3.31 -10.39 1.86
CA ASP A 61 3.11 -9.52 0.71
C ASP A 61 3.51 -10.11 -0.65
N TYR A 62 3.33 -9.31 -1.70
CA TYR A 62 3.45 -9.70 -3.11
C TYR A 62 4.86 -10.13 -3.55
N HIS A 63 5.85 -9.95 -2.73
CA HIS A 63 7.22 -10.37 -3.03
C HIS A 63 7.40 -11.90 -2.99
N LEU A 64 6.62 -12.59 -2.16
CA LEU A 64 6.81 -14.00 -1.80
C LEU A 64 5.57 -14.87 -2.07
N TYR A 65 4.78 -14.55 -3.09
CA TYR A 65 3.57 -15.32 -3.39
C TYR A 65 3.81 -16.78 -3.76
N LEU A 66 5.02 -17.12 -4.24
CA LEU A 66 5.33 -18.52 -4.58
C LEU A 66 5.95 -19.31 -3.42
N LEU A 67 6.27 -18.66 -2.30
CA LEU A 67 6.88 -19.30 -1.13
C LEU A 67 6.01 -20.42 -0.52
N PRO A 68 4.68 -20.26 -0.36
CA PRO A 68 3.86 -21.31 0.27
C PRO A 68 3.94 -22.67 -0.42
N GLU A 69 3.80 -22.72 -1.75
CA GLU A 69 3.87 -23.96 -2.52
C GLU A 69 5.25 -24.58 -2.43
N LEU A 70 6.31 -23.77 -2.55
CA LEU A 70 7.69 -24.26 -2.53
C LEU A 70 8.05 -24.88 -1.18
N VAL A 71 7.62 -24.28 -0.07
CA VAL A 71 7.84 -24.83 1.27
C VAL A 71 6.98 -26.07 1.52
N ARG A 72 5.68 -26.01 1.17
CA ARG A 72 4.74 -27.12 1.36
C ARG A 72 5.21 -28.41 0.67
N LYS A 73 5.79 -28.27 -0.51
CA LYS A 73 6.31 -29.41 -1.29
C LYS A 73 7.41 -30.16 -0.56
N GLU A 74 8.30 -29.46 0.13
CA GLU A 74 9.47 -30.03 0.81
C GLU A 74 9.19 -30.39 2.28
N ILE A 75 8.28 -29.65 2.92
CA ILE A 75 7.86 -29.85 4.32
C ILE A 75 6.32 -29.86 4.38
N PRO A 76 5.69 -31.01 4.10
CA PRO A 76 4.22 -31.11 4.00
C PRO A 76 3.49 -30.70 5.29
N GLU A 77 4.11 -30.85 6.45
CA GLU A 77 3.52 -30.56 7.77
C GLU A 77 3.77 -29.12 8.24
N ALA A 78 4.55 -28.31 7.51
CA ALA A 78 4.83 -26.92 7.88
C ALA A 78 3.53 -26.13 8.11
N ILE A 79 3.50 -25.29 9.12
CA ILE A 79 2.41 -24.32 9.31
C ILE A 79 2.77 -23.06 8.53
N ILE A 80 1.98 -22.77 7.49
CA ILE A 80 2.27 -21.68 6.55
C ILE A 80 1.15 -20.64 6.61
N GLN A 81 1.51 -19.40 6.93
CA GLN A 81 0.63 -18.26 6.84
C GLN A 81 1.20 -17.27 5.84
N HIS A 82 0.36 -16.70 4.99
CA HIS A 82 0.75 -15.64 4.07
C HIS A 82 -0.18 -14.43 4.24
N PHE A 83 0.40 -13.26 4.51
CA PHE A 83 -0.37 -12.03 4.69
C PHE A 83 -0.12 -11.06 3.54
N VAL A 84 -1.20 -10.62 2.90
CA VAL A 84 -1.17 -9.66 1.79
C VAL A 84 -1.50 -8.26 2.35
N HIS A 85 -0.51 -7.36 2.30
CA HIS A 85 -0.64 -6.01 2.85
C HIS A 85 -1.31 -5.03 1.90
N ILE A 86 -1.13 -5.25 0.59
CA ILE A 86 -1.65 -4.38 -0.46
C ILE A 86 -2.98 -4.91 -1.00
N PRO A 87 -3.76 -4.10 -1.72
CA PRO A 87 -5.06 -4.54 -2.25
C PRO A 87 -4.95 -5.79 -3.11
N TRP A 88 -6.00 -6.60 -3.11
CA TRP A 88 -6.14 -7.71 -4.04
C TRP A 88 -7.17 -7.37 -5.13
N PRO A 89 -6.75 -7.18 -6.39
CA PRO A 89 -7.66 -6.83 -7.48
C PRO A 89 -8.69 -7.90 -7.79
N THR A 90 -9.76 -7.46 -8.44
CA THR A 90 -10.76 -8.38 -9.01
C THR A 90 -10.15 -9.27 -10.09
N PRO A 91 -10.71 -10.47 -10.36
CA PRO A 91 -10.24 -11.36 -11.41
C PRO A 91 -10.12 -10.68 -12.78
N ARG A 92 -11.07 -9.81 -13.11
CA ARG A 92 -11.05 -9.05 -14.37
C ARG A 92 -9.81 -8.18 -14.52
N TYR A 93 -9.34 -7.58 -13.45
CA TYR A 93 -8.14 -6.74 -13.48
C TYR A 93 -6.86 -7.57 -13.55
N TRP A 94 -6.83 -8.73 -12.90
CA TRP A 94 -5.74 -9.69 -13.02
C TRP A 94 -5.53 -10.23 -14.44
N GLN A 95 -6.55 -10.21 -15.30
CA GLN A 95 -6.44 -10.60 -16.72
C GLN A 95 -5.53 -9.67 -17.54
N MET A 96 -5.06 -8.55 -16.99
CA MET A 96 -4.09 -7.68 -17.63
C MET A 96 -2.68 -8.28 -17.71
N ILE A 97 -2.39 -9.33 -16.93
CA ILE A 97 -1.14 -10.09 -17.00
C ILE A 97 -1.37 -11.50 -17.57
N PRO A 98 -0.32 -12.18 -18.05
CA PRO A 98 -0.45 -13.56 -18.55
C PRO A 98 -1.12 -14.47 -17.52
N ARG A 99 -2.15 -15.22 -17.96
CA ARG A 99 -2.96 -16.09 -17.10
C ARG A 99 -2.11 -17.01 -16.24
N TYR A 100 -1.03 -17.59 -16.78
CA TYR A 100 -0.17 -18.52 -16.02
C TYR A 100 0.47 -17.88 -14.79
N ILE A 101 0.74 -16.57 -14.79
CA ILE A 101 1.32 -15.84 -13.63
C ILE A 101 0.31 -15.82 -12.48
N ILE A 102 -0.90 -15.36 -12.73
CA ILE A 102 -1.93 -15.31 -11.66
C ILE A 102 -2.36 -16.71 -11.23
N THR A 103 -2.41 -17.66 -12.15
CA THR A 103 -2.68 -19.07 -11.82
C THR A 103 -1.60 -19.63 -10.87
N GLN A 104 -0.32 -19.39 -11.13
CA GLN A 104 0.76 -19.80 -10.23
C GLN A 104 0.69 -19.10 -8.86
N ILE A 105 0.35 -17.79 -8.84
CA ILE A 105 0.16 -17.06 -7.59
C ILE A 105 -0.98 -17.66 -6.76
N CYS A 106 -2.16 -17.84 -7.36
CA CYS A 106 -3.31 -18.44 -6.67
C CYS A 106 -3.03 -19.87 -6.20
N SER A 107 -2.44 -20.72 -7.05
CA SER A 107 -2.04 -22.08 -6.71
C SER A 107 -1.12 -22.10 -5.49
N SER A 108 -0.08 -21.28 -5.50
CA SER A 108 0.86 -21.23 -4.40
C SER A 108 0.22 -20.75 -3.10
N LEU A 109 -0.57 -19.68 -3.13
CA LEU A 109 -1.25 -19.16 -1.94
C LEU A 109 -2.24 -20.21 -1.37
N CYS A 110 -2.90 -21.00 -2.21
CA CYS A 110 -3.76 -22.11 -1.79
C CYS A 110 -3.00 -23.31 -1.21
N ASN A 111 -1.67 -23.26 -1.11
CA ASN A 111 -0.84 -24.19 -0.36
C ASN A 111 -0.49 -23.69 1.07
N ALA A 112 -0.90 -22.49 1.43
CA ALA A 112 -0.83 -22.02 2.81
C ALA A 112 -1.99 -22.58 3.66
N ASP A 113 -1.81 -22.64 4.99
CA ASP A 113 -2.89 -22.93 5.94
C ASP A 113 -3.82 -21.71 6.10
N VAL A 114 -3.22 -20.53 6.07
CA VAL A 114 -3.95 -19.27 6.19
C VAL A 114 -3.42 -18.25 5.18
N VAL A 115 -4.34 -17.63 4.43
CA VAL A 115 -4.07 -16.40 3.66
C VAL A 115 -4.83 -15.26 4.31
N GLY A 116 -4.11 -14.22 4.74
CA GLY A 116 -4.65 -13.06 5.43
C GLY A 116 -4.69 -11.82 4.55
N PHE A 117 -5.73 -11.02 4.70
CA PHE A 117 -5.93 -9.75 4.02
C PHE A 117 -6.28 -8.64 5.01
N GLN A 118 -6.13 -7.38 4.60
CA GLN A 118 -6.51 -6.22 5.41
C GLN A 118 -8.04 -6.04 5.47
N THR A 119 -8.74 -6.29 4.37
CA THR A 119 -10.16 -5.95 4.23
C THR A 119 -11.02 -7.15 3.80
N PRO A 120 -12.32 -7.16 4.14
CA PRO A 120 -13.26 -8.14 3.60
C PRO A 120 -13.34 -8.13 2.07
N GLN A 121 -13.16 -6.97 1.44
CA GLN A 121 -13.18 -6.82 0.00
C GLN A 121 -12.01 -7.55 -0.67
N ASP A 122 -10.79 -7.41 -0.14
CA ASP A 122 -9.62 -8.09 -0.67
C ASP A 122 -9.75 -9.61 -0.55
N ARG A 123 -10.25 -10.09 0.62
CA ARG A 123 -10.57 -11.52 0.80
C ARG A 123 -11.57 -12.01 -0.25
N GLN A 124 -12.64 -11.25 -0.49
CA GLN A 124 -13.64 -11.63 -1.48
C GLN A 124 -13.05 -11.68 -2.89
N SER A 125 -12.27 -10.65 -3.27
CA SER A 125 -11.59 -10.61 -4.57
C SER A 125 -10.57 -11.74 -4.76
N PHE A 126 -9.92 -12.20 -3.67
CA PHE A 126 -9.06 -13.37 -3.71
C PHE A 126 -9.85 -14.65 -3.97
N LEU A 127 -10.95 -14.88 -3.24
CA LEU A 127 -11.83 -16.04 -3.47
C LEU A 127 -12.37 -16.07 -4.91
N ASP A 128 -12.79 -14.90 -5.43
CA ASP A 128 -13.22 -14.77 -6.83
C ASP A 128 -12.10 -15.09 -7.81
N SER A 129 -10.86 -14.70 -7.47
CA SER A 129 -9.67 -15.00 -8.29
C SER A 129 -9.35 -16.49 -8.30
N VAL A 130 -9.49 -17.16 -7.16
CA VAL A 130 -9.30 -18.61 -7.07
C VAL A 130 -10.32 -19.33 -7.95
N GLU A 131 -11.60 -18.99 -7.87
CA GLU A 131 -12.64 -19.61 -8.73
C GLU A 131 -12.38 -19.40 -10.23
N GLU A 132 -11.90 -18.20 -10.62
CA GLU A 132 -11.63 -17.88 -12.03
C GLU A 132 -10.37 -18.57 -12.57
N PHE A 133 -9.30 -18.65 -11.76
CA PHE A 133 -7.97 -19.07 -12.26
C PHE A 133 -7.58 -20.48 -11.84
N LEU A 134 -8.27 -21.10 -10.89
CA LEU A 134 -8.07 -22.47 -10.43
C LEU A 134 -9.40 -23.24 -10.45
N PRO A 135 -9.88 -23.65 -11.62
CA PRO A 135 -11.19 -24.32 -11.75
C PRO A 135 -11.28 -25.66 -11.02
N GLU A 136 -10.15 -26.25 -10.64
CA GLU A 136 -10.07 -27.45 -9.82
C GLU A 136 -10.14 -27.20 -8.31
N ALA A 137 -10.13 -25.94 -7.87
CA ALA A 137 -10.28 -25.58 -6.47
C ALA A 137 -11.77 -25.44 -6.07
N GLU A 138 -12.11 -25.89 -4.87
CA GLU A 138 -13.42 -25.71 -4.28
C GLU A 138 -13.42 -24.55 -3.30
N VAL A 139 -14.24 -23.55 -3.54
CA VAL A 139 -14.36 -22.34 -2.69
C VAL A 139 -15.62 -22.40 -1.84
N ASP A 140 -15.46 -22.45 -0.52
CA ASP A 140 -16.55 -22.29 0.44
C ASP A 140 -16.63 -20.81 0.88
N ARG A 141 -17.63 -20.10 0.35
CA ARG A 141 -17.83 -18.66 0.62
C ARG A 141 -18.41 -18.37 2.00
N VAL A 142 -19.03 -19.37 2.65
CA VAL A 142 -19.60 -19.23 4.00
C VAL A 142 -18.50 -19.36 5.05
N GLN A 143 -17.65 -20.38 4.89
CA GLN A 143 -16.53 -20.62 5.80
C GLN A 143 -15.27 -19.83 5.40
N HIS A 144 -15.26 -19.19 4.23
CA HIS A 144 -14.12 -18.52 3.63
C HIS A 144 -12.91 -19.44 3.56
N THR A 145 -13.09 -20.64 3.00
CA THR A 145 -12.02 -21.61 2.80
C THR A 145 -11.90 -22.01 1.34
N VAL A 146 -10.70 -22.43 0.96
CA VAL A 146 -10.40 -22.99 -0.35
C VAL A 146 -9.84 -24.41 -0.15
N SER A 147 -10.43 -25.40 -0.81
CA SER A 147 -9.87 -26.75 -0.92
C SER A 147 -9.17 -26.89 -2.28
N PHE A 148 -7.86 -27.11 -2.27
CA PHE A 148 -7.06 -27.28 -3.48
C PHE A 148 -6.11 -28.47 -3.32
N GLY A 149 -6.29 -29.51 -4.10
CA GLY A 149 -5.58 -30.78 -3.94
C GLY A 149 -5.84 -31.41 -2.56
N ARG A 150 -4.79 -31.52 -1.74
CA ARG A 150 -4.90 -32.04 -0.36
C ARG A 150 -4.96 -30.93 0.70
N GLN A 151 -4.75 -29.69 0.28
CA GLN A 151 -4.68 -28.56 1.19
C GLN A 151 -6.06 -27.89 1.36
N LYS A 152 -6.36 -27.48 2.59
CA LYS A 152 -7.49 -26.61 2.91
C LYS A 152 -6.98 -25.31 3.50
N THR A 153 -7.10 -24.23 2.75
CA THR A 153 -6.64 -22.90 3.09
C THR A 153 -7.76 -22.08 3.73
N GLN A 154 -7.51 -21.48 4.88
CA GLN A 154 -8.41 -20.49 5.47
C GLN A 154 -8.09 -19.09 4.93
N VAL A 155 -9.10 -18.37 4.45
CA VAL A 155 -8.94 -17.00 3.94
C VAL A 155 -9.54 -16.03 4.96
N LYS A 156 -8.67 -15.27 5.64
CA LYS A 156 -9.03 -14.47 6.82
C LYS A 156 -8.84 -12.98 6.57
N VAL A 157 -9.48 -12.19 7.43
CA VAL A 157 -9.30 -10.73 7.48
C VAL A 157 -8.68 -10.37 8.82
N TYR A 158 -7.52 -9.74 8.76
CA TYR A 158 -6.75 -9.28 9.91
C TYR A 158 -6.32 -7.83 9.66
N PRO A 159 -7.21 -6.85 9.89
CA PRO A 159 -6.86 -5.46 9.66
C PRO A 159 -5.75 -5.04 10.63
N ILE A 160 -4.68 -4.47 10.09
CA ILE A 160 -3.63 -3.88 10.92
C ILE A 160 -4.17 -2.64 11.63
N SER A 161 -3.64 -2.35 12.81
CA SER A 161 -3.99 -1.18 13.59
C SER A 161 -2.73 -0.48 14.10
N ILE A 162 -2.92 0.63 14.80
CA ILE A 162 -1.86 1.41 15.46
C ILE A 162 -1.83 1.11 16.95
N ASN A 163 -0.67 1.31 17.57
CA ASN A 163 -0.55 1.35 19.02
C ASN A 163 -0.92 2.76 19.50
N VAL A 164 -2.15 2.92 19.98
CA VAL A 164 -2.70 4.22 20.41
C VAL A 164 -1.88 4.84 21.54
N ASP A 165 -1.44 4.04 22.53
CA ASP A 165 -0.66 4.52 23.67
C ASP A 165 0.71 5.06 23.21
N GLU A 166 1.33 4.39 22.24
CA GLU A 166 2.59 4.86 21.66
C GLU A 166 2.41 6.19 20.91
N VAL A 167 1.36 6.30 20.08
CA VAL A 167 1.04 7.54 19.37
C VAL A 167 0.77 8.68 20.35
N GLN A 168 0.02 8.44 21.42
CA GLN A 168 -0.26 9.44 22.46
C GLN A 168 1.02 9.85 23.19
N ARG A 169 1.91 8.89 23.49
CA ARG A 169 3.21 9.16 24.13
C ARG A 169 4.08 10.06 23.24
N ILE A 170 4.11 9.79 21.92
CA ILE A 170 4.84 10.63 20.96
C ILE A 170 4.20 12.01 20.88
N ALA A 171 2.87 12.11 20.78
CA ALA A 171 2.13 13.36 20.70
C ALA A 171 2.33 14.27 21.92
N SER A 172 2.61 13.67 23.07
CA SER A 172 2.87 14.38 24.35
C SER A 172 4.35 14.66 24.60
N SER A 173 5.26 14.21 23.72
CA SER A 173 6.70 14.38 23.90
C SER A 173 7.09 15.86 23.76
N PRO A 174 8.18 16.32 24.45
CA PRO A 174 8.67 17.70 24.33
C PRO A 174 8.94 18.10 22.87
N ARG A 175 9.43 17.17 22.05
CA ARG A 175 9.69 17.40 20.63
C ARG A 175 8.41 17.63 19.82
N ALA A 176 7.34 16.87 20.09
CA ALA A 176 6.05 17.07 19.45
C ALA A 176 5.42 18.42 19.86
N VAL A 177 5.53 18.80 21.13
CA VAL A 177 5.06 20.12 21.63
C VAL A 177 5.83 21.26 20.96
N GLU A 178 7.15 21.11 20.77
CA GLU A 178 7.96 22.08 20.03
C GLU A 178 7.50 22.21 18.57
N TYR A 179 7.28 21.08 17.86
CA TYR A 179 6.73 21.13 16.50
C TYR A 179 5.34 21.74 16.47
N GLU A 180 4.46 21.38 17.38
CA GLU A 180 3.13 21.97 17.47
C GLU A 180 3.20 23.50 17.61
N SER A 181 4.07 24.01 18.47
CA SER A 181 4.24 25.46 18.67
C SER A 181 4.73 26.19 17.41
N ARG A 182 5.51 25.53 16.56
CA ARG A 182 5.99 26.05 15.26
C ARG A 182 4.93 25.97 14.16
N LEU A 183 4.07 24.96 14.20
CA LEU A 183 3.02 24.75 13.20
C LEU A 183 1.78 25.59 13.45
N ARG A 184 1.44 25.81 14.72
CA ARG A 184 0.23 26.55 15.14
C ARG A 184 0.11 27.95 14.54
N PRO A 185 1.16 28.76 14.40
CA PRO A 185 1.08 30.06 13.73
C PRO A 185 0.75 30.01 12.23
N LEU A 186 0.88 28.84 11.60
CA LEU A 186 0.54 28.61 10.18
C LEU A 186 -0.94 28.25 9.99
N CYS A 187 -1.64 27.90 11.08
CA CYS A 187 -3.04 27.53 11.07
C CYS A 187 -3.92 28.77 11.03
N ASN A 188 -5.03 28.70 10.31
CA ASN A 188 -6.07 29.70 10.27
C ASN A 188 -7.38 29.16 10.89
N ASP A 189 -8.53 29.79 10.59
CA ASP A 189 -9.84 29.40 11.15
C ASP A 189 -10.16 27.91 10.89
N THR A 190 -9.69 27.38 9.76
CA THR A 190 -9.81 25.95 9.40
C THR A 190 -8.47 25.41 8.92
N THR A 191 -8.03 24.32 9.51
CA THR A 191 -6.80 23.63 9.14
C THR A 191 -7.11 22.27 8.52
N ILE A 192 -6.74 22.10 7.26
CA ILE A 192 -6.75 20.81 6.57
C ILE A 192 -5.37 20.18 6.75
N VAL A 193 -5.33 18.93 7.16
CA VAL A 193 -4.06 18.18 7.28
C VAL A 193 -4.08 16.97 6.36
N ARG A 194 -2.94 16.71 5.75
CA ARG A 194 -2.66 15.50 5.00
C ARG A 194 -1.31 14.93 5.42
N ILE A 195 -1.25 13.62 5.63
CA ILE A 195 -0.01 12.90 5.95
C ILE A 195 0.07 11.67 5.07
N ASP A 196 0.99 11.65 4.11
CA ASP A 196 1.13 10.55 3.17
C ASP A 196 2.58 10.40 2.69
N ARG A 197 2.92 9.22 2.19
CA ARG A 197 4.05 9.09 1.27
C ARG A 197 3.69 9.73 -0.06
N ALA A 198 4.65 10.40 -0.68
CA ALA A 198 4.46 11.01 -2.00
C ALA A 198 4.43 9.94 -3.10
N GLU A 199 3.35 9.19 -3.14
CA GLU A 199 3.10 8.08 -4.07
C GLU A 199 1.83 8.31 -4.89
N PRO A 200 1.78 7.90 -6.18
CA PRO A 200 0.62 8.14 -7.04
C PRO A 200 -0.70 7.59 -6.49
N ASN A 201 -0.69 6.41 -5.83
CA ASN A 201 -1.89 5.82 -5.21
C ASN A 201 -2.47 6.68 -4.09
N LYS A 202 -1.64 7.51 -3.44
CA LYS A 202 -2.07 8.45 -2.41
C LYS A 202 -2.84 9.65 -2.97
N ASN A 203 -2.85 9.83 -4.30
CA ASN A 203 -3.69 10.79 -5.01
C ASN A 203 -3.47 12.26 -4.55
N VAL A 204 -2.20 12.60 -4.24
CA VAL A 204 -1.83 13.90 -3.66
C VAL A 204 -2.23 15.06 -4.57
N ILE A 205 -1.88 14.97 -5.85
CA ILE A 205 -2.14 16.02 -6.85
C ILE A 205 -3.63 16.34 -6.94
N ARG A 206 -4.50 15.31 -6.99
CA ARG A 206 -5.96 15.56 -7.05
C ARG A 206 -6.49 16.18 -5.75
N GLY A 207 -5.89 15.87 -4.61
CA GLY A 207 -6.20 16.52 -3.35
C GLY A 207 -5.90 18.02 -3.41
N PHE A 208 -4.74 18.41 -3.93
CA PHE A 208 -4.38 19.82 -4.10
C PHE A 208 -5.20 20.53 -5.19
N ARG A 209 -5.54 19.84 -6.29
CA ARG A 209 -6.46 20.37 -7.31
C ARG A 209 -7.87 20.59 -6.77
N ALA A 210 -8.36 19.71 -5.89
CA ALA A 210 -9.64 19.93 -5.22
C ALA A 210 -9.60 21.16 -4.29
N PHE A 211 -8.49 21.35 -3.59
CA PHE A 211 -8.29 22.52 -2.76
C PHE A 211 -8.16 23.81 -3.58
N GLU A 212 -7.44 23.81 -4.70
CA GLU A 212 -7.40 24.90 -5.68
C GLU A 212 -8.81 25.30 -6.14
N LEU A 213 -9.62 24.32 -6.48
CA LEU A 213 -11.00 24.53 -6.92
C LEU A 213 -11.87 25.08 -5.78
N LEU A 214 -11.66 24.62 -4.55
CA LEU A 214 -12.33 25.15 -3.36
C LEU A 214 -12.04 26.64 -3.21
N LEU A 215 -10.77 27.06 -3.24
CA LEU A 215 -10.36 28.46 -3.11
C LEU A 215 -10.89 29.31 -4.26
N SER A 216 -10.90 28.78 -5.49
CA SER A 216 -11.43 29.48 -6.66
C SER A 216 -12.94 29.72 -6.58
N ARG A 217 -13.70 28.77 -6.01
CA ARG A 217 -15.17 28.88 -5.89
C ARG A 217 -15.65 29.62 -4.66
N HIS A 218 -14.80 29.72 -3.65
CA HIS A 218 -15.09 30.23 -2.32
C HIS A 218 -14.06 31.28 -1.87
N PRO A 219 -14.07 32.51 -2.47
CA PRO A 219 -13.14 33.56 -2.09
C PRO A 219 -13.26 33.97 -0.61
N GLU A 220 -14.40 33.73 0.01
CA GLU A 220 -14.63 33.96 1.44
C GLU A 220 -13.78 33.06 2.36
N LEU A 221 -13.16 32.01 1.83
CA LEU A 221 -12.23 31.13 2.54
C LEU A 221 -10.76 31.60 2.47
N HIS A 222 -10.45 32.58 1.62
CA HIS A 222 -9.10 33.13 1.55
C HIS A 222 -8.66 33.68 2.90
N ARG A 223 -7.43 33.37 3.30
CA ARG A 223 -6.85 33.70 4.62
C ARG A 223 -7.54 33.01 5.82
N LYS A 224 -8.57 32.17 5.61
CA LYS A 224 -9.27 31.45 6.66
C LYS A 224 -8.98 29.95 6.68
N VAL A 225 -8.49 29.41 5.60
CA VAL A 225 -8.16 27.99 5.51
C VAL A 225 -6.68 27.78 5.18
N THR A 226 -6.02 26.86 5.88
CA THR A 226 -4.65 26.45 5.59
C THR A 226 -4.58 24.94 5.40
N PHE A 227 -3.78 24.49 4.43
CA PHE A 227 -3.54 23.09 4.15
C PHE A 227 -2.10 22.70 4.55
N LEU A 228 -1.93 22.04 5.68
CA LEU A 228 -0.65 21.46 6.12
C LEU A 228 -0.45 20.10 5.44
N ALA A 229 0.54 19.98 4.58
CA ALA A 229 0.80 18.78 3.81
C ALA A 229 2.14 18.12 4.21
N PHE A 230 2.07 17.05 4.99
CA PHE A 230 3.24 16.25 5.40
C PHE A 230 3.43 15.12 4.38
N LEU A 231 4.45 15.26 3.55
CA LEU A 231 4.70 14.35 2.44
C LEU A 231 6.07 13.70 2.56
N VAL A 232 6.08 12.38 2.74
CA VAL A 232 7.32 11.61 2.83
C VAL A 232 7.75 11.20 1.42
N PRO A 233 8.94 11.64 0.94
CA PRO A 233 9.49 11.17 -0.33
C PRO A 233 9.62 9.63 -0.34
N SER A 234 9.16 9.00 -1.40
CA SER A 234 9.19 7.54 -1.54
C SER A 234 9.84 7.13 -2.85
N ARG A 235 10.55 6.00 -2.85
CA ARG A 235 11.12 5.36 -4.04
C ARG A 235 11.83 6.33 -4.99
N THR A 236 12.64 7.23 -4.42
CA THR A 236 13.29 8.35 -5.13
C THR A 236 14.24 7.92 -6.25
N HIS A 237 14.62 6.64 -6.33
CA HIS A 237 15.39 6.07 -7.42
C HIS A 237 14.53 5.70 -8.66
N ILE A 238 13.19 5.72 -8.56
CA ILE A 238 12.27 5.38 -9.64
C ILE A 238 11.82 6.66 -10.35
N ARG A 239 12.05 6.74 -11.66
CA ARG A 239 11.77 7.94 -12.49
C ARG A 239 10.33 8.42 -12.40
N GLN A 240 9.35 7.53 -12.33
CA GLN A 240 7.93 7.88 -12.19
C GLN A 240 7.65 8.63 -10.89
N TYR A 241 8.29 8.22 -9.78
CA TYR A 241 8.15 8.88 -8.49
C TYR A 241 8.85 10.23 -8.44
N GLN A 242 10.01 10.36 -9.12
CA GLN A 242 10.67 11.65 -9.27
C GLN A 242 9.79 12.65 -10.02
N ARG A 243 9.19 12.24 -11.14
CA ARG A 243 8.24 13.06 -11.90
C ARG A 243 7.03 13.47 -11.06
N TYR A 244 6.48 12.53 -10.32
CA TYR A 244 5.34 12.78 -9.44
C TYR A 244 5.66 13.82 -8.36
N MET A 245 6.87 13.80 -7.79
CA MET A 245 7.33 14.82 -6.85
C MET A 245 7.44 16.21 -7.50
N VAL A 246 7.92 16.29 -8.74
CA VAL A 246 7.97 17.55 -9.49
C VAL A 246 6.55 18.09 -9.73
N GLU A 247 5.61 17.24 -10.12
CA GLU A 247 4.21 17.63 -10.33
C GLU A 247 3.55 18.09 -9.03
N ILE A 248 3.85 17.44 -7.89
CA ILE A 248 3.39 17.89 -6.56
C ILE A 248 3.91 19.29 -6.26
N GLN A 249 5.19 19.56 -6.47
CA GLN A 249 5.76 20.88 -6.21
C GLN A 249 5.13 21.94 -7.12
N GLN A 250 4.96 21.63 -8.39
CA GLN A 250 4.34 22.55 -9.35
C GLN A 250 2.92 22.97 -8.95
N ILE A 251 2.09 22.04 -8.47
CA ILE A 251 0.73 22.39 -8.05
C ILE A 251 0.73 23.20 -6.74
N ILE A 252 1.64 22.91 -5.80
CA ILE A 252 1.80 23.70 -4.58
C ILE A 252 2.17 25.15 -4.95
N ASP A 253 3.19 25.31 -5.78
CA ASP A 253 3.66 26.64 -6.21
C ASP A 253 2.56 27.41 -6.96
N GLN A 254 1.82 26.73 -7.84
CA GLN A 254 0.69 27.29 -8.57
C GLN A 254 -0.39 27.80 -7.63
N VAL A 255 -0.83 26.99 -6.66
CA VAL A 255 -1.89 27.37 -5.71
C VAL A 255 -1.44 28.53 -4.82
N ASN A 256 -0.22 28.44 -4.28
CA ASN A 256 0.32 29.47 -3.42
C ASN A 256 0.56 30.80 -4.17
N HIS A 257 1.01 30.73 -5.43
CA HIS A 257 1.15 31.94 -6.27
C HIS A 257 -0.21 32.56 -6.64
N THR A 258 -1.23 31.73 -6.91
CA THR A 258 -2.54 32.20 -7.39
C THR A 258 -3.38 32.84 -6.27
N PHE A 259 -3.35 32.27 -5.08
CA PHE A 259 -4.25 32.65 -3.97
C PHE A 259 -3.52 33.23 -2.76
N GLY A 260 -2.24 32.90 -2.59
CA GLY A 260 -1.44 33.31 -1.44
C GLY A 260 -0.93 34.75 -1.55
N ASP A 261 -0.42 35.25 -0.43
CA ASP A 261 0.22 36.57 -0.30
C ASP A 261 1.39 36.51 0.71
N GLU A 262 1.92 37.68 1.13
CA GLU A 262 3.05 37.76 2.06
C GLU A 262 2.75 37.19 3.46
N GLU A 263 1.48 37.22 3.87
CA GLU A 263 1.04 36.83 5.21
C GLU A 263 0.40 35.43 5.26
N TRP A 264 -0.05 34.92 4.12
CA TRP A 264 -0.76 33.64 4.03
C TRP A 264 -0.37 32.86 2.80
N GLN A 265 0.10 31.63 3.03
CA GLN A 265 0.29 30.64 1.99
C GLN A 265 -0.73 29.50 2.18
N PRO A 266 -1.64 29.31 1.21
CA PRO A 266 -2.71 28.30 1.30
C PRO A 266 -2.22 26.90 1.60
N ILE A 267 -1.13 26.43 0.95
CA ILE A 267 -0.53 25.13 1.17
C ILE A 267 0.84 25.29 1.83
N GLN A 268 1.00 24.66 2.99
CA GLN A 268 2.26 24.59 3.75
C GLN A 268 2.84 23.18 3.59
N PRO A 269 3.83 22.97 2.71
CA PRO A 269 4.42 21.65 2.48
C PRO A 269 5.53 21.34 3.48
N PHE A 270 5.52 20.12 4.01
CA PHE A 270 6.59 19.53 4.82
C PHE A 270 7.04 18.23 4.12
N ILE A 271 8.08 18.37 3.26
CA ILE A 271 8.56 17.28 2.39
C ILE A 271 9.77 16.63 3.05
N GLU A 272 9.50 15.82 4.07
CA GLU A 272 10.53 15.10 4.82
C GLU A 272 9.95 13.87 5.53
N ASN A 273 10.81 12.94 5.95
CA ASN A 273 10.40 11.84 6.80
C ASN A 273 10.55 12.24 8.26
N ASN A 274 9.53 12.89 8.82
CA ASN A 274 9.52 13.35 10.19
C ASN A 274 8.20 12.97 10.88
N TYR A 275 8.16 11.75 11.44
CA TYR A 275 6.97 11.20 12.08
C TYR A 275 6.47 12.04 13.26
N THR A 276 7.38 12.54 14.11
CA THR A 276 6.99 13.36 15.27
C THR A 276 6.35 14.67 14.86
N GLN A 277 6.86 15.32 13.79
CA GLN A 277 6.27 16.54 13.25
C GLN A 277 4.88 16.27 12.64
N ALA A 278 4.73 15.14 11.91
CA ALA A 278 3.45 14.73 11.35
C ALA A 278 2.41 14.48 12.46
N ILE A 279 2.78 13.79 13.55
CA ILE A 279 1.91 13.62 14.73
C ILE A 279 1.55 14.95 15.37
N ALA A 280 2.49 15.91 15.47
CA ALA A 280 2.20 17.25 15.98
C ALA A 280 1.19 17.97 15.05
N GLY A 281 1.34 17.85 13.74
CA GLY A 281 0.39 18.37 12.75
C GLY A 281 -1.00 17.78 12.89
N MET A 282 -1.10 16.47 13.19
CA MET A 282 -2.39 15.81 13.44
C MET A 282 -3.14 16.36 14.65
N LYS A 283 -2.48 17.05 15.58
CA LYS A 283 -3.16 17.70 16.71
C LYS A 283 -3.84 19.01 16.34
N LEU A 284 -3.62 19.52 15.13
CA LEU A 284 -4.03 20.85 14.68
C LEU A 284 -5.14 20.83 13.61
N TYR A 285 -5.55 19.65 13.13
CA TYR A 285 -6.52 19.59 12.05
C TYR A 285 -7.97 19.79 12.52
N ASP A 286 -8.74 20.50 11.70
CA ASP A 286 -10.20 20.47 11.69
C ASP A 286 -10.68 19.42 10.67
N VAL A 287 -9.93 19.23 9.57
CA VAL A 287 -10.22 18.26 8.51
C VAL A 287 -8.97 17.44 8.19
N LEU A 288 -9.04 16.12 8.34
CA LEU A 288 -8.03 15.20 7.83
C LEU A 288 -8.38 14.75 6.41
N LEU A 289 -7.54 15.09 5.43
CA LEU A 289 -7.76 14.67 4.04
C LEU A 289 -7.06 13.35 3.76
N ALA A 290 -7.82 12.27 3.69
CA ALA A 290 -7.40 10.96 3.21
C ALA A 290 -8.17 10.61 1.94
N ASN A 291 -7.59 10.87 0.76
CA ASN A 291 -8.24 10.67 -0.54
C ASN A 291 -7.49 9.71 -1.45
N THR A 292 -6.84 8.72 -0.86
CA THR A 292 -6.16 7.65 -1.62
C THR A 292 -7.11 7.01 -2.63
N MET A 293 -6.57 6.59 -3.76
CA MET A 293 -7.36 5.92 -4.79
C MET A 293 -7.74 4.53 -4.35
N ILE A 294 -6.74 3.76 -3.94
CA ILE A 294 -6.91 2.41 -3.39
C ILE A 294 -5.64 2.03 -2.61
N GLU A 295 -5.82 1.41 -1.48
CA GLU A 295 -4.73 0.84 -0.68
C GLU A 295 -5.26 -0.22 0.29
N GLY A 296 -4.38 -1.06 0.81
CA GLY A 296 -4.76 -2.10 1.77
C GLY A 296 -5.24 -1.53 3.10
N MET A 297 -4.46 -0.59 3.68
CA MET A 297 -4.80 0.13 4.90
C MET A 297 -4.07 1.46 4.95
N ASN A 298 -4.77 2.52 5.31
CA ASN A 298 -4.21 3.84 5.63
C ASN A 298 -4.17 3.99 7.16
N LEU A 299 -2.96 4.10 7.75
CA LEU A 299 -2.73 4.18 9.18
C LEU A 299 -2.17 5.53 9.57
#